data_1f20636f6c077acb60e54af77d3a3bd2
#
_entry.id   1f20636f6c077acb60e54af77d3a3bd2
#
_cell.length_a   1.000
_cell.length_b   1.000
_cell.length_c   1.000
_cell.angle_alpha   90.00
_cell.angle_beta   90.00
_cell.angle_gamma   90.00
#
_symmetry.space_group_name_H-M   'P 1'
#
loop_
_entity.id
_entity.type
_entity.pdbx_description
1 polymer ?
#
loop_
_entity_poly.entity_id
_entity_poly.type
_entity_poly.pdbx_seq_one_letter_code
_entity_poly.pdbx_strand_id
1 'polypeptide(L)'
;MCSSDLFEEGKGTNPEELIDAAEAGCYTMALSANLEKAGHPAKRVSTTATVKLEMVGGGPKITTIDLKTEAEVPGIDEAKFREQAELTKKTCPVSVALAGTQINLEAKLL
;
A
#
# COMPACT_ATOMS: atom_id res chain seq x y z
N MET A 1 10.04 2.11 10.04
CA MET A 1 11.30 2.32 9.31
C MET A 1 11.67 3.79 9.30
N CYS A 2 12.94 4.07 9.50
CA CYS A 2 13.42 5.44 9.50
C CYS A 2 13.91 5.81 8.09
N SER A 3 13.36 6.89 7.52
CA SER A 3 13.75 7.30 6.17
C SER A 3 15.20 7.78 6.10
N SER A 4 15.76 8.26 7.21
CA SER A 4 17.16 8.70 7.21
C SER A 4 18.11 7.54 6.96
N ASP A 5 17.77 6.34 7.37
CA ASP A 5 18.60 5.17 7.10
C ASP A 5 18.73 4.90 5.62
N LEU A 6 17.69 5.17 4.85
CA LEU A 6 17.67 4.96 3.42
C LEU A 6 18.61 5.93 2.71
N PHE A 7 18.74 7.14 3.22
CA PHE A 7 19.59 8.15 2.60
C PHE A 7 21.04 8.08 3.06
N GLU A 8 21.25 7.84 4.34
CA GLU A 8 22.58 7.90 4.93
C GLU A 8 23.49 6.77 4.47
N GLU A 9 22.95 5.56 4.39
CA GLU A 9 23.78 4.43 4.03
C GLU A 9 23.96 4.22 2.54
N GLY A 10 23.04 4.70 1.76
CA GLY A 10 23.09 4.55 0.32
C GLY A 10 22.91 3.12 -0.18
N LYS A 11 22.63 2.18 0.71
CA LYS A 11 22.40 0.79 0.35
C LYS A 11 20.94 0.51 0.19
N GLY A 12 20.57 -0.09 -0.92
CA GLY A 12 19.19 -0.41 -1.17
C GLY A 12 18.32 0.82 -1.19
N THR A 13 18.93 1.99 -1.15
CA THR A 13 18.23 3.25 -1.16
C THR A 13 18.05 3.67 -2.60
N ASN A 14 16.84 3.49 -3.10
CA ASN A 14 16.51 3.95 -4.44
C ASN A 14 15.10 4.54 -4.37
N PRO A 15 14.73 5.33 -5.36
CA PRO A 15 13.41 5.96 -5.36
C PRO A 15 12.26 4.97 -5.27
N GLU A 16 12.43 3.78 -5.83
CA GLU A 16 11.39 2.76 -5.80
C GLU A 16 11.11 2.28 -4.38
N GLU A 17 12.15 2.16 -3.57
CA GLU A 17 11.96 1.76 -2.17
C GLU A 17 11.24 2.83 -1.36
N LEU A 18 11.51 4.10 -1.65
CA LEU A 18 10.78 5.19 -1.01
C LEU A 18 9.31 5.18 -1.42
N ILE A 19 9.03 4.89 -2.67
CA ILE A 19 7.66 4.77 -3.16
C ILE A 19 6.97 3.57 -2.50
N ASP A 20 7.67 2.44 -2.35
CA ASP A 20 7.15 1.27 -1.63
C ASP A 20 6.72 1.66 -0.23
N ALA A 21 7.59 2.34 0.50
CA ALA A 21 7.31 2.73 1.88
C ALA A 21 6.15 3.72 1.95
N ALA A 22 6.12 4.70 1.05
CA ALA A 22 5.07 5.70 1.01
C ALA A 22 3.71 5.06 0.72
N GLU A 23 3.65 4.18 -0.26
CA GLU A 23 2.41 3.51 -0.64
C GLU A 23 1.93 2.60 0.49
N ALA A 24 2.82 1.79 1.06
CA ALA A 24 2.46 0.89 2.13
C ALA A 24 1.98 1.64 3.37
N GLY A 25 2.68 2.70 3.76
CA GLY A 25 2.30 3.51 4.91
C GLY A 25 0.98 4.22 4.72
N CYS A 26 0.80 4.84 3.57
CA CYS A 26 -0.43 5.56 3.25
C CYS A 26 -1.62 4.60 3.19
N TYR A 27 -1.45 3.46 2.53
CA TYR A 27 -2.51 2.47 2.44
C TYR A 27 -2.91 1.96 3.83
N THR A 28 -1.93 1.64 4.67
CA THR A 28 -2.18 1.17 6.03
C THR A 28 -3.00 2.18 6.83
N MET A 29 -2.61 3.44 6.79
CA MET A 29 -3.32 4.50 7.51
C MET A 29 -4.73 4.69 6.95
N ALA A 30 -4.87 4.70 5.65
CA ALA A 30 -6.17 4.92 5.01
C ALA A 30 -7.11 3.74 5.27
N LEU A 31 -6.61 2.52 5.21
CA LEU A 31 -7.44 1.34 5.48
C LEU A 31 -7.90 1.32 6.93
N SER A 32 -6.99 1.62 7.86
CA SER A 32 -7.34 1.69 9.27
C SER A 32 -8.44 2.71 9.52
N ALA A 33 -8.34 3.89 8.90
CA ALA A 33 -9.34 4.93 9.05
C ALA A 33 -10.69 4.51 8.45
N ASN A 34 -10.67 3.87 7.28
CA ASN A 34 -11.90 3.41 6.64
C ASN A 34 -12.59 2.31 7.43
N LEU A 35 -11.82 1.39 8.00
CA LEU A 35 -12.38 0.34 8.84
C LEU A 35 -13.01 0.92 10.12
N GLU A 36 -12.35 1.90 10.72
CA GLU A 36 -12.91 2.56 11.89
C GLU A 36 -14.21 3.28 11.56
N LYS A 37 -14.26 3.99 10.43
CA LYS A 37 -15.47 4.67 9.99
C LYS A 37 -16.62 3.69 9.71
N ALA A 38 -16.28 2.47 9.28
CA ALA A 38 -17.28 1.45 9.02
C ALA A 38 -17.77 0.75 10.31
N GLY A 39 -17.25 1.14 11.45
CA GLY A 39 -17.65 0.58 12.73
C GLY A 39 -16.84 -0.66 13.15
N HIS A 40 -15.75 -0.94 12.45
CA HIS A 40 -14.91 -2.11 12.72
C HIS A 40 -13.44 -1.71 12.85
N PRO A 41 -13.04 -1.05 13.95
CA PRO A 41 -11.64 -0.65 14.12
C PRO A 41 -10.70 -1.86 14.03
N ALA A 42 -9.64 -1.71 13.27
CA ALA A 42 -8.66 -2.77 13.14
C ALA A 42 -7.80 -2.88 14.39
N LYS A 43 -7.51 -4.11 14.78
CA LYS A 43 -6.55 -4.36 15.84
C LYS A 43 -5.13 -4.21 15.31
N ARG A 44 -4.92 -4.61 14.05
CA ARG A 44 -3.63 -4.52 13.39
C ARG A 44 -3.82 -4.52 11.89
N VAL A 45 -3.04 -3.68 11.20
CA VAL A 45 -2.97 -3.69 9.74
C VAL A 45 -1.50 -3.68 9.33
N SER A 46 -1.11 -4.61 8.49
CA SER A 46 0.25 -4.70 7.99
C SER A 46 0.20 -4.72 6.47
N THR A 47 0.93 -3.82 5.83
CA THR A 47 0.94 -3.69 4.38
C THR A 47 2.36 -3.68 3.84
N THR A 48 2.55 -4.40 2.75
CA THR A 48 3.79 -4.41 1.99
C THR A 48 3.48 -3.94 0.58
N ALA A 49 4.31 -3.09 0.04
CA ALA A 49 4.18 -2.65 -1.35
C ALA A 49 5.46 -2.99 -2.10
N THR A 50 5.31 -3.44 -3.34
CA THR A 50 6.44 -3.75 -4.21
C THR A 50 6.24 -3.03 -5.53
N VAL A 51 7.19 -2.16 -5.86
CA VAL A 51 7.18 -1.41 -7.11
C VAL A 51 7.97 -2.20 -8.15
N LYS A 52 7.41 -2.33 -9.34
CA LYS A 52 8.10 -2.98 -10.46
C LYS A 52 8.59 -1.92 -11.44
N LEU A 53 9.86 -2.01 -11.74
CA LEU A 53 10.51 -1.13 -12.69
C LEU A 53 10.76 -1.92 -13.98
N GLU A 54 10.32 -1.37 -15.10
CA GLU A 54 10.49 -2.01 -16.40
C GLU A 54 11.07 -1.04 -17.40
N MET A 55 11.80 -1.57 -18.36
CA MET A 55 12.33 -0.74 -19.46
C MET A 55 11.25 -0.59 -20.52
N VAL A 56 10.74 0.61 -20.64
CA VAL A 56 9.68 0.93 -21.60
C VAL A 56 10.06 2.17 -22.37
N GLY A 57 9.93 2.10 -23.69
CA GLY A 57 10.16 3.28 -24.51
C GLY A 57 11.58 3.85 -24.43
N GLY A 58 12.57 2.99 -24.20
CA GLY A 58 13.97 3.40 -24.14
C GLY A 58 14.43 3.92 -22.78
N GLY A 59 13.61 3.81 -21.73
CA GLY A 59 13.99 4.20 -20.39
C GLY A 59 13.29 3.40 -19.31
N PRO A 60 13.78 3.46 -18.07
CA PRO A 60 13.13 2.79 -16.95
C PRO A 60 11.82 3.49 -16.60
N LYS A 61 10.80 2.69 -16.30
CA LYS A 61 9.49 3.20 -15.94
C LYS A 61 8.87 2.31 -14.86
N ILE A 62 8.25 2.94 -13.88
CA ILE A 62 7.47 2.22 -12.89
C ILE A 62 6.13 1.88 -13.54
N THR A 63 5.84 0.60 -13.70
CA THR A 63 4.65 0.15 -14.40
C THR A 63 3.61 -0.46 -13.48
N THR A 64 4.04 -1.07 -12.39
CA THR A 64 3.14 -1.81 -11.50
C THR A 64 3.54 -1.64 -10.05
N ILE A 65 2.54 -1.55 -9.20
CA ILE A 65 2.73 -1.59 -7.74
C ILE A 65 1.87 -2.72 -7.20
N ASP A 66 2.49 -3.66 -6.51
CA ASP A 66 1.78 -4.76 -5.88
C ASP A 66 1.63 -4.47 -4.39
N LEU A 67 0.40 -4.36 -3.94
CA LEU A 67 0.07 -4.16 -2.53
C LEU A 67 -0.37 -5.48 -1.92
N LYS A 68 0.18 -5.80 -0.77
CA LYS A 68 -0.20 -6.98 0.00
C LYS A 68 -0.48 -6.53 1.42
N THR A 69 -1.71 -6.70 1.86
CA THR A 69 -2.13 -6.27 3.19
C THR A 69 -2.75 -7.42 3.96
N GLU A 70 -2.47 -7.44 5.26
CA GLU A 70 -3.08 -8.38 6.19
C GLU A 70 -3.61 -7.57 7.35
N ALA A 71 -4.82 -7.88 7.78
CA ALA A 71 -5.44 -7.13 8.86
C ALA A 71 -6.16 -8.04 9.84
N GLU A 72 -6.08 -7.69 11.11
CA GLU A 72 -6.84 -8.32 12.16
C GLU A 72 -7.94 -7.35 12.58
N VAL A 73 -9.20 -7.67 12.22
CA VAL A 73 -10.32 -6.76 12.42
C VAL A 73 -11.45 -7.52 13.09
N PRO A 74 -11.61 -7.36 14.41
CA PRO A 74 -12.66 -8.10 15.13
C PRO A 74 -14.06 -7.75 14.62
N GLY A 75 -14.86 -8.78 14.40
CA GLY A 75 -16.28 -8.61 14.11
C GLY A 75 -16.64 -8.26 12.68
N ILE A 76 -15.67 -8.11 11.79
CA ILE A 76 -15.97 -7.81 10.40
C ILE A 76 -16.10 -9.10 9.59
N ASP A 77 -17.00 -9.12 8.60
CA ASP A 77 -17.04 -10.25 7.67
C ASP A 77 -16.08 -10.01 6.51
N GLU A 78 -15.72 -11.06 5.80
CA GLU A 78 -14.73 -10.99 4.74
C GLU A 78 -15.17 -10.11 3.58
N ALA A 79 -16.45 -10.17 3.22
CA ALA A 79 -16.97 -9.35 2.12
C ALA A 79 -16.86 -7.87 2.43
N LYS A 80 -17.18 -7.47 3.65
CA LYS A 80 -17.07 -6.09 4.06
C LYS A 80 -15.62 -5.65 4.15
N PHE A 81 -14.74 -6.51 4.63
CA PHE A 81 -13.32 -6.22 4.67
C PHE A 81 -12.77 -5.97 3.26
N ARG A 82 -13.11 -6.84 2.31
CA ARG A 82 -12.66 -6.67 0.93
C ARG A 82 -13.18 -5.40 0.30
N GLU A 83 -14.43 -5.04 0.61
CA GLU A 83 -15.00 -3.79 0.13
C GLU A 83 -14.19 -2.59 0.61
N GLN A 84 -13.84 -2.56 1.90
CA GLN A 84 -13.03 -1.48 2.44
C GLN A 84 -11.62 -1.49 1.87
N ALA A 85 -11.03 -2.66 1.65
CA ALA A 85 -9.70 -2.78 1.09
C ALA A 85 -9.65 -2.23 -0.35
N GLU A 86 -10.65 -2.56 -1.16
CA GLU A 86 -10.73 -2.07 -2.53
C GLU A 86 -11.00 -0.57 -2.59
N LEU A 87 -11.86 -0.08 -1.71
CA LEU A 87 -12.13 1.35 -1.62
C LEU A 87 -10.84 2.10 -1.27
N THR A 88 -10.08 1.57 -0.32
CA THR A 88 -8.84 2.18 0.11
C THR A 88 -7.82 2.23 -1.03
N LYS A 89 -7.73 1.17 -1.83
CA LYS A 89 -6.85 1.14 -2.99
C LYS A 89 -7.16 2.29 -3.95
N LYS A 90 -8.43 2.60 -4.13
CA LYS A 90 -8.86 3.65 -5.04
C LYS A 90 -8.72 5.06 -4.48
N THR A 91 -8.77 5.20 -3.16
CA THR A 91 -8.86 6.52 -2.53
C THR A 91 -7.63 6.94 -1.74
N CYS A 92 -6.70 6.01 -1.47
CA CYS A 92 -5.45 6.35 -0.78
C CYS A 92 -4.73 7.46 -1.56
N PRO A 93 -4.34 8.57 -0.91
CA PRO A 93 -3.72 9.69 -1.63
C PRO A 93 -2.50 9.32 -2.46
N VAL A 94 -1.67 8.42 -1.96
CA VAL A 94 -0.50 7.99 -2.73
C VAL A 94 -0.91 7.14 -3.92
N SER A 95 -1.92 6.27 -3.76
CA SER A 95 -2.45 5.50 -4.88
C SER A 95 -3.02 6.41 -5.96
N VAL A 96 -3.71 7.46 -5.56
CA VAL A 96 -4.24 8.45 -6.50
C VAL A 96 -3.11 9.16 -7.24
N ALA A 97 -2.06 9.55 -6.52
CA ALA A 97 -0.90 10.21 -7.13
C ALA A 97 -0.18 9.29 -8.12
N LEU A 98 -0.24 7.99 -7.89
CA LEU A 98 0.42 6.99 -8.73
C LEU A 98 -0.54 6.31 -9.71
N ALA A 99 -1.64 6.96 -10.05
CA ALA A 99 -2.68 6.39 -10.89
C ALA A 99 -2.21 6.03 -12.31
N GLY A 100 -1.04 6.54 -12.73
CA GLY A 100 -0.44 6.14 -14.00
C GLY A 100 0.15 4.74 -13.99
N THR A 101 0.20 4.09 -12.85
CA THR A 101 0.69 2.72 -12.72
C THR A 101 -0.49 1.77 -12.52
N GLN A 102 -0.25 0.49 -12.73
CA GLN A 102 -1.23 -0.52 -12.37
C GLN A 102 -1.01 -0.92 -10.92
N ILE A 103 -2.03 -0.76 -10.10
CA ILE A 103 -1.96 -1.12 -8.69
C ILE A 103 -2.76 -2.38 -8.46
N ASN A 104 -2.07 -3.43 -8.03
CA ASN A 104 -2.68 -4.71 -7.70
C ASN A 104 -2.79 -4.84 -6.19
N LEU A 105 -3.86 -5.44 -5.73
CA LEU A 105 -4.10 -5.58 -4.30
C LEU A 105 -4.36 -7.04 -3.94
N GLU A 106 -3.67 -7.52 -2.93
CA GLU A 106 -3.97 -8.78 -2.29
C GLU A 106 -4.25 -8.47 -0.83
N ALA A 107 -5.48 -8.67 -0.41
CA ALA A 107 -5.92 -8.35 0.95
C ALA A 107 -6.33 -9.62 1.67
N LYS A 108 -5.81 -9.79 2.87
CA LYS A 108 -6.10 -10.97 3.69
C LYS A 108 -6.64 -10.55 5.05
N LEU A 109 -7.79 -11.10 5.40
CA LEU A 109 -8.37 -10.92 6.72
C LEU A 109 -7.88 -12.06 7.62
N LEU A 110 -7.25 -11.71 8.70
CA LEU A 110 -6.71 -12.68 9.66
C LEU A 110 -7.77 -13.15 10.65
#